data_f485486edd7875a0b6843f1969e5877a
#
_entry.id   f485486edd7875a0b6843f1969e5877a
#
_cell.length_a   1.000
_cell.length_b   1.000
_cell.length_c   1.000
_cell.angle_alpha   90.00
_cell.angle_beta   90.00
_cell.angle_gamma   90.00
#
_symmetry.space_group_name_H-M   'P 1'
#
loop_
_entity.id
_entity.type
_entity.pdbx_description
1 polymer ?
#
loop_
_entity_poly.entity_id
_entity_poly.type
_entity_poly.pdbx_seq_one_letter_code
_entity_poly.pdbx_strand_id
1 'polypeptide(L)'
;MLTGLIIGLIVVAIISVFVAKRPAPPIDADLGPDKVSFGTATPADQVFKVAEALPVSAAYKLGRADAGRGRVILSDGMTMNSYGYFYSVDIAPAAGGSTVTVSAKSKYPIQFGPIVRKQRDAARQKLVDALKAKLAGAI
;
A
#
# COMPACT_ATOMS: atom_id res chain seq x y z
N MET A 1 35.94 19.99 -3.53
CA MET A 1 35.53 18.72 -2.89
C MET A 1 34.30 18.89 -2.00
N LEU A 2 34.33 19.79 -1.04
CA LEU A 2 33.18 20.00 -0.13
C LEU A 2 31.92 20.45 -0.87
N THR A 3 32.07 21.37 -1.84
CA THR A 3 30.96 21.87 -2.65
C THR A 3 30.29 20.77 -3.46
N GLY A 4 31.08 19.87 -4.07
CA GLY A 4 30.53 18.76 -4.84
C GLY A 4 29.78 17.74 -3.98
N LEU A 5 30.25 17.51 -2.74
CA LEU A 5 29.56 16.65 -1.78
C LEU A 5 28.21 17.23 -1.37
N ILE A 6 28.14 18.54 -1.08
CA ILE A 6 26.92 19.22 -0.70
C ILE A 6 25.90 19.17 -1.84
N ILE A 7 26.31 19.44 -3.08
CA ILE A 7 25.44 19.36 -4.26
C ILE A 7 24.89 17.94 -4.42
N GLY A 8 25.73 16.91 -4.28
CA GLY A 8 25.32 15.52 -4.36
C GLY A 8 24.26 15.16 -3.30
N LEU A 9 24.44 15.59 -2.07
CA LEU A 9 23.49 15.38 -0.98
C LEU A 9 22.14 16.06 -1.25
N ILE A 10 22.15 17.27 -1.79
CA ILE A 10 20.93 18.01 -2.15
C ILE A 10 20.19 17.28 -3.25
N VAL A 11 20.87 16.81 -4.29
CA VAL A 11 20.25 16.05 -5.41
C VAL A 11 19.61 14.78 -4.89
N VAL A 12 20.29 14.00 -4.05
CA VAL A 12 19.74 12.77 -3.46
C VAL A 12 18.49 13.09 -2.62
N ALA A 13 18.52 14.15 -1.81
CA ALA A 13 17.39 14.55 -0.99
C ALA A 13 16.18 14.94 -1.85
N ILE A 14 16.38 15.67 -2.95
CA ILE A 14 15.31 16.06 -3.87
C ILE A 14 14.70 14.84 -4.53
N ILE A 15 15.52 13.91 -5.04
CA ILE A 15 15.04 12.68 -5.67
C ILE A 15 14.25 11.84 -4.66
N SER A 16 14.73 11.68 -3.43
CA SER A 16 14.05 10.91 -2.39
C SER A 16 12.68 11.49 -2.06
N VAL A 17 12.57 12.81 -1.90
CA VAL A 17 11.29 13.49 -1.64
C VAL A 17 10.34 13.33 -2.82
N PHE A 18 10.83 13.46 -4.04
CA PHE A 18 10.02 13.33 -5.24
C PHE A 18 9.44 11.91 -5.37
N VAL A 19 10.24 10.87 -5.14
CA VAL A 19 9.79 9.48 -5.17
C VAL A 19 8.78 9.19 -4.05
N ALA A 20 9.05 9.66 -2.82
CA ALA A 20 8.15 9.45 -1.69
C ALA A 20 6.79 10.12 -1.86
N LYS A 21 6.72 11.24 -2.60
CA LYS A 21 5.50 11.99 -2.88
C LYS A 21 4.87 11.64 -4.22
N ARG A 22 5.32 10.57 -4.84
CA ARG A 22 4.78 10.13 -6.12
C ARG A 22 3.26 9.96 -6.05
N PRO A 23 2.49 10.46 -7.04
CA PRO A 23 1.03 10.31 -7.02
C PRO A 23 0.62 8.85 -7.12
N ALA A 24 -0.54 8.52 -6.55
CA ALA A 24 -1.09 7.18 -6.62
C ALA A 24 -1.30 6.75 -8.08
N PRO A 25 -1.06 5.45 -8.39
CA PRO A 25 -1.35 4.91 -9.72
C PRO A 25 -2.85 4.99 -10.03
N PRO A 26 -3.25 4.86 -11.30
CA PRO A 26 -4.66 4.78 -11.67
C PRO A 26 -5.37 3.65 -10.92
N ILE A 27 -6.69 3.79 -10.73
CA ILE A 27 -7.48 2.82 -9.96
C ILE A 27 -7.46 1.41 -10.57
N ASP A 28 -7.26 1.30 -11.87
CA ASP A 28 -7.19 0.03 -12.60
C ASP A 28 -5.78 -0.52 -12.77
N ALA A 29 -4.77 0.13 -12.19
CA ALA A 29 -3.38 -0.30 -12.30
C ALA A 29 -3.16 -1.66 -11.65
N ASP A 30 -2.34 -2.51 -12.27
CA ASP A 30 -1.87 -3.75 -11.67
C ASP A 30 -0.66 -3.44 -10.79
N LEU A 31 -0.77 -3.72 -9.48
CA LEU A 31 0.30 -3.46 -8.52
C LEU A 31 1.15 -4.72 -8.24
N GLY A 32 1.28 -5.57 -9.21
CA GLY A 32 2.19 -6.71 -9.19
C GLY A 32 1.49 -8.07 -9.08
N PRO A 33 2.22 -9.15 -9.43
CA PRO A 33 1.67 -10.50 -9.47
C PRO A 33 1.56 -11.15 -8.09
N ASP A 34 2.35 -10.69 -7.12
CA ASP A 34 2.39 -11.28 -5.78
C ASP A 34 1.27 -10.69 -4.93
N LYS A 35 0.21 -11.45 -4.74
CA LYS A 35 -0.99 -11.03 -4.03
C LYS A 35 -1.25 -11.96 -2.84
N VAL A 36 -1.81 -11.40 -1.76
CA VAL A 36 -2.28 -12.17 -0.62
C VAL A 36 -3.79 -11.96 -0.50
N SER A 37 -4.52 -13.06 -0.43
CA SER A 37 -5.98 -13.02 -0.27
C SER A 37 -6.40 -13.62 1.07
N PHE A 38 -7.45 -13.07 1.66
CA PHE A 38 -8.09 -13.65 2.83
C PHE A 38 -9.59 -13.45 2.76
N GLY A 39 -10.33 -14.35 3.43
CA GLY A 39 -11.77 -14.25 3.56
C GLY A 39 -12.16 -13.57 4.87
N THR A 40 -13.30 -12.88 4.85
CA THR A 40 -13.90 -12.29 6.05
C THR A 40 -15.41 -12.46 5.98
N ALA A 41 -16.06 -12.58 7.15
CA ALA A 41 -17.52 -12.62 7.25
C ALA A 41 -18.15 -11.24 7.05
N THR A 42 -17.37 -10.17 7.02
CA THR A 42 -17.85 -8.80 6.84
C THR A 42 -18.29 -8.58 5.39
N PRO A 43 -19.47 -7.97 5.16
CA PRO A 43 -19.93 -7.65 3.79
C PRO A 43 -18.98 -6.71 3.06
N ALA A 44 -18.95 -6.81 1.73
CA ALA A 44 -17.99 -6.09 0.89
C ALA A 44 -18.06 -4.56 1.04
N ASP A 45 -19.25 -3.99 1.17
CA ASP A 45 -19.43 -2.55 1.38
C ASP A 45 -18.84 -2.06 2.69
N GLN A 46 -18.94 -2.85 3.75
CA GLN A 46 -18.35 -2.53 5.04
C GLN A 46 -16.83 -2.70 5.02
N VAL A 47 -16.32 -3.73 4.37
CA VAL A 47 -14.87 -3.92 4.17
C VAL A 47 -14.29 -2.74 3.42
N PHE A 48 -14.97 -2.26 2.39
CA PHE A 48 -14.55 -1.09 1.63
C PHE A 48 -14.44 0.15 2.53
N LYS A 49 -15.42 0.39 3.38
CA LYS A 49 -15.41 1.51 4.33
C LYS A 49 -14.25 1.41 5.33
N VAL A 50 -13.97 0.21 5.82
CA VAL A 50 -12.86 -0.03 6.73
C VAL A 50 -11.52 0.27 6.04
N ALA A 51 -11.33 -0.22 4.82
CA ALA A 51 -10.10 0.03 4.06
C ALA A 51 -9.92 1.51 3.73
N GLU A 52 -10.98 2.20 3.34
CA GLU A 52 -10.94 3.64 3.04
C GLU A 52 -10.66 4.48 4.28
N ALA A 53 -11.14 4.06 5.45
CA ALA A 53 -10.94 4.75 6.71
C ALA A 53 -9.62 4.38 7.43
N LEU A 54 -8.89 3.39 6.95
CA LEU A 54 -7.66 2.92 7.59
C LEU A 54 -6.61 4.03 7.77
N PRO A 55 -6.43 4.98 6.83
CA PRO A 55 -5.48 6.09 7.01
C PRO A 55 -5.69 6.94 8.25
N VAL A 56 -6.91 7.02 8.77
CA VAL A 56 -7.24 7.81 9.97
C VAL A 56 -6.58 7.24 11.22
N SER A 57 -6.40 5.92 11.28
CA SER A 57 -5.92 5.21 12.48
C SER A 57 -4.59 4.49 12.29
N ALA A 58 -4.00 4.59 11.11
CA ALA A 58 -2.75 3.91 10.77
C ALA A 58 -1.87 4.80 9.89
N ALA A 59 -0.60 4.43 9.73
CA ALA A 59 0.39 5.22 9.00
C ALA A 59 0.29 5.08 7.47
N TYR A 60 -0.91 5.06 6.94
CA TYR A 60 -1.18 4.98 5.51
C TYR A 60 -1.83 6.27 5.00
N LYS A 61 -1.71 6.50 3.70
CA LYS A 61 -2.41 7.59 3.01
C LYS A 61 -3.36 7.00 2.00
N LEU A 62 -4.55 7.56 1.89
CA LEU A 62 -5.51 7.20 0.86
C LEU A 62 -5.06 7.80 -0.48
N GLY A 63 -4.81 6.94 -1.45
CA GLY A 63 -4.46 7.38 -2.80
C GLY A 63 -5.68 7.51 -3.70
N ARG A 64 -6.43 6.42 -3.83
CA ARG A 64 -7.65 6.37 -4.64
C ARG A 64 -8.63 5.38 -4.01
N ALA A 65 -9.91 5.57 -4.29
CA ALA A 65 -10.96 4.64 -3.86
C ALA A 65 -12.07 4.63 -4.90
N ASP A 66 -12.56 3.43 -5.25
CA ASP A 66 -13.66 3.25 -6.19
C ASP A 66 -14.56 2.13 -5.67
N ALA A 67 -15.71 2.48 -5.11
CA ALA A 67 -16.66 1.54 -4.55
C ALA A 67 -17.25 0.62 -5.62
N GLY A 68 -17.47 1.12 -6.83
CA GLY A 68 -18.00 0.32 -7.93
C GLY A 68 -17.05 -0.80 -8.36
N ARG A 69 -15.75 -0.57 -8.28
CA ARG A 69 -14.73 -1.59 -8.55
C ARG A 69 -14.36 -2.40 -7.31
N GLY A 70 -14.73 -1.95 -6.12
CA GLY A 70 -14.32 -2.57 -4.88
C GLY A 70 -12.82 -2.45 -4.62
N ARG A 71 -12.19 -1.36 -5.04
CA ARG A 71 -10.74 -1.17 -4.92
C ARG A 71 -10.40 0.10 -4.16
N VAL A 72 -9.45 -0.04 -3.22
CA VAL A 72 -8.83 1.07 -2.50
C VAL A 72 -7.33 0.99 -2.74
N ILE A 73 -6.72 2.11 -3.12
CA ILE A 73 -5.27 2.23 -3.25
C ILE A 73 -4.75 3.08 -2.10
N LEU A 74 -3.87 2.48 -1.31
CA LEU A 74 -3.21 3.10 -0.17
C LEU A 74 -1.72 3.28 -0.46
N SER A 75 -1.08 4.14 0.30
CA SER A 75 0.38 4.27 0.27
C SER A 75 0.92 4.51 1.66
N ASP A 76 2.18 4.14 1.87
CA ASP A 76 2.91 4.52 3.07
C ASP A 76 4.06 5.46 2.73
N GLY A 77 4.67 6.04 3.77
CA GLY A 77 5.76 6.99 3.61
C GLY A 77 7.12 6.32 3.48
N MET A 78 8.12 7.13 3.16
CA MET A 78 9.52 6.71 3.13
C MET A 78 9.99 6.35 4.54
N THR A 79 10.71 5.23 4.65
CA THR A 79 11.41 4.80 5.86
C THR A 79 12.91 4.77 5.60
N MET A 80 13.72 4.42 6.61
CA MET A 80 15.17 4.26 6.42
C MET A 80 15.51 3.12 5.45
N ASN A 81 14.61 2.15 5.27
CA ASN A 81 14.83 0.96 4.45
C ASN A 81 14.05 0.96 3.15
N SER A 82 13.18 1.95 2.91
CA SER A 82 12.26 1.93 1.79
C SER A 82 11.78 3.33 1.42
N TYR A 83 11.55 3.58 0.13
CA TYR A 83 10.90 4.80 -0.37
C TYR A 83 9.38 4.76 -0.22
N GLY A 84 8.85 3.71 0.40
CA GLY A 84 7.43 3.49 0.53
C GLY A 84 6.86 2.59 -0.57
N TYR A 85 5.60 2.22 -0.39
CA TYR A 85 4.87 1.31 -1.28
C TYR A 85 3.52 1.88 -1.65
N PHE A 86 3.01 1.46 -2.79
CA PHE A 86 1.60 1.53 -3.11
C PHE A 86 0.96 0.17 -2.85
N TYR A 87 -0.23 0.17 -2.27
CA TYR A 87 -1.00 -1.04 -1.99
C TYR A 87 -2.34 -0.96 -2.69
N SER A 88 -2.76 -2.04 -3.32
CA SER A 88 -4.15 -2.19 -3.75
C SER A 88 -4.87 -3.15 -2.82
N VAL A 89 -6.05 -2.76 -2.37
CA VAL A 89 -6.96 -3.60 -1.60
C VAL A 89 -8.17 -3.83 -2.48
N ASP A 90 -8.30 -5.05 -3.00
CA ASP A 90 -9.40 -5.47 -3.85
C ASP A 90 -10.40 -6.27 -3.02
N ILE A 91 -11.66 -5.84 -3.05
CA ILE A 91 -12.73 -6.39 -2.23
C ILE A 91 -13.79 -6.95 -3.15
N ALA A 92 -14.05 -8.25 -3.04
CA ALA A 92 -15.07 -8.93 -3.83
C ALA A 92 -16.08 -9.60 -2.90
N PRO A 93 -17.40 -9.52 -3.18
CA PRO A 93 -18.38 -10.28 -2.44
C PRO A 93 -18.11 -11.79 -2.57
N ALA A 94 -18.31 -12.50 -1.47
CA ALA A 94 -18.18 -13.95 -1.43
C ALA A 94 -19.30 -14.55 -0.59
N ALA A 95 -19.52 -15.83 -0.68
CA ALA A 95 -20.53 -16.51 0.13
C ALA A 95 -20.24 -16.31 1.61
N GLY A 96 -21.18 -15.70 2.34
CA GLY A 96 -21.04 -15.43 3.76
C GLY A 96 -20.15 -14.25 4.13
N GLY A 97 -19.76 -13.39 3.17
CA GLY A 97 -18.92 -12.23 3.47
C GLY A 97 -18.21 -11.68 2.25
N SER A 98 -16.88 -11.60 2.32
CA SER A 98 -16.06 -11.00 1.27
C SER A 98 -14.71 -11.71 1.15
N THR A 99 -14.09 -11.58 -0.02
CA THR A 99 -12.68 -11.92 -0.24
C THR A 99 -11.90 -10.63 -0.44
N VAL A 100 -10.83 -10.47 0.31
CA VAL A 100 -9.96 -9.30 0.25
C VAL A 100 -8.61 -9.73 -0.31
N THR A 101 -8.16 -9.06 -1.37
CA THR A 101 -6.88 -9.33 -2.02
C THR A 101 -5.99 -8.09 -1.91
N VAL A 102 -4.80 -8.25 -1.37
CA VAL A 102 -3.85 -7.15 -1.14
C VAL A 102 -2.61 -7.35 -1.99
N SER A 103 -2.23 -6.32 -2.73
CA SER A 103 -1.00 -6.27 -3.52
C SER A 103 -0.14 -5.11 -3.04
N ALA A 104 1.17 -5.21 -3.22
CA ALA A 104 2.10 -4.14 -2.88
C ALA A 104 3.11 -3.94 -4.01
N LYS A 105 3.42 -2.67 -4.30
CA LYS A 105 4.41 -2.28 -5.30
C LYS A 105 5.27 -1.16 -4.74
N SER A 106 6.60 -1.27 -4.88
CA SER A 106 7.50 -0.21 -4.47
C SER A 106 7.25 1.07 -5.27
N LYS A 107 7.30 2.22 -4.59
CA LYS A 107 7.25 3.53 -5.25
C LYS A 107 8.49 3.79 -6.10
N TYR A 108 9.62 3.17 -5.77
CA TYR A 108 10.86 3.31 -6.50
C TYR A 108 11.05 2.12 -7.45
N PRO A 109 10.89 2.34 -8.77
CA PRO A 109 10.80 1.22 -9.73
C PRO A 109 12.11 0.46 -9.97
N ILE A 110 13.25 1.00 -9.52
CA ILE A 110 14.57 0.37 -9.74
C ILE A 110 14.93 -0.61 -8.61
N GLN A 111 14.12 -0.70 -7.55
CA GLN A 111 14.35 -1.65 -6.47
C GLN A 111 13.96 -3.06 -6.89
N PHE A 112 14.91 -3.97 -6.88
CA PHE A 112 14.70 -5.38 -7.18
C PHE A 112 15.70 -6.24 -6.40
N GLY A 113 15.43 -7.55 -6.34
CA GLY A 113 16.26 -8.52 -5.66
C GLY A 113 15.58 -9.17 -4.46
N PRO A 114 16.19 -10.21 -3.86
CA PRO A 114 15.56 -10.99 -2.79
C PRO A 114 15.26 -10.18 -1.53
N ILE A 115 16.14 -9.27 -1.15
CA ILE A 115 15.97 -8.44 0.07
C ILE A 115 14.80 -7.48 -0.13
N VAL A 116 14.72 -6.83 -1.28
CA VAL A 116 13.63 -5.89 -1.60
C VAL A 116 12.30 -6.61 -1.65
N ARG A 117 12.26 -7.79 -2.26
CA ARG A 117 11.06 -8.63 -2.30
C ARG A 117 10.58 -9.01 -0.90
N LYS A 118 11.51 -9.42 -0.03
CA LYS A 118 11.21 -9.78 1.36
C LYS A 118 10.65 -8.59 2.14
N GLN A 119 11.22 -7.41 1.97
CA GLN A 119 10.73 -6.18 2.59
C GLN A 119 9.33 -5.81 2.10
N ARG A 120 9.08 -5.94 0.79
CA ARG A 120 7.76 -5.70 0.20
C ARG A 120 6.72 -6.67 0.75
N ASP A 121 7.06 -7.95 0.84
CA ASP A 121 6.16 -8.97 1.36
C ASP A 121 5.84 -8.72 2.84
N ALA A 122 6.82 -8.29 3.63
CA ALA A 122 6.61 -7.91 5.02
C ALA A 122 5.70 -6.68 5.16
N ALA A 123 5.89 -5.67 4.31
CA ALA A 123 5.04 -4.47 4.30
C ALA A 123 3.60 -4.81 3.91
N ARG A 124 3.41 -5.66 2.90
CA ARG A 124 2.09 -6.14 2.50
C ARG A 124 1.41 -6.91 3.63
N GLN A 125 2.14 -7.80 4.30
CA GLN A 125 1.61 -8.58 5.41
C GLN A 125 1.19 -7.69 6.58
N LYS A 126 1.95 -6.64 6.85
CA LYS A 126 1.60 -5.65 7.87
C LYS A 126 0.25 -4.97 7.57
N LEU A 127 -0.01 -4.64 6.30
CA LEU A 127 -1.29 -4.08 5.89
C LEU A 127 -2.41 -5.11 6.03
N VAL A 128 -2.18 -6.36 5.63
CA VAL A 128 -3.15 -7.45 5.80
C VAL A 128 -3.52 -7.60 7.27
N ASP A 129 -2.54 -7.60 8.17
CA ASP A 129 -2.76 -7.74 9.61
C ASP A 129 -3.55 -6.54 10.17
N ALA A 130 -3.26 -5.33 9.70
CA ALA A 130 -3.99 -4.13 10.10
C ALA A 130 -5.46 -4.18 9.65
N LEU A 131 -5.72 -4.64 8.43
CA LEU A 131 -7.07 -4.82 7.92
C LEU A 131 -7.84 -5.87 8.73
N LYS A 132 -7.21 -7.02 8.99
CA LYS A 132 -7.85 -8.08 9.79
C LYS A 132 -8.19 -7.60 11.20
N ALA A 133 -7.29 -6.85 11.83
CA ALA A 133 -7.53 -6.30 13.16
C ALA A 133 -8.71 -5.32 13.17
N LYS A 134 -8.81 -4.45 12.17
CA LYS A 134 -9.93 -3.51 12.06
C LYS A 134 -11.24 -4.21 11.76
N LEU A 135 -11.24 -5.22 10.89
CA LEU A 135 -12.43 -6.00 10.57
C LEU A 135 -12.92 -6.80 11.79
N ALA A 136 -12.01 -7.33 12.60
CA ALA A 136 -12.38 -8.02 13.84
C ALA A 136 -13.03 -7.06 14.85
N GLY A 137 -12.61 -5.80 14.91
CA GLY A 137 -13.19 -4.77 15.76
C GLY A 137 -14.50 -4.19 15.23
N ALA A 138 -14.83 -4.41 13.96
CA ALA A 138 -16.06 -3.91 13.33
C ALA A 138 -17.28 -4.80 13.57
N ILE A 139 -17.09 -5.94 14.21
CA ILE A 139 -18.17 -6.87 14.60
C ILE A 139 -18.57 -6.63 16.08
#